data_8e610156cb6802c8940637e817e652fa
#
_entry.id   8e610156cb6802c8940637e817e652fa
#
_cell.length_a   1.000
_cell.length_b   1.000
_cell.length_c   1.000
_cell.angle_alpha   90.00
_cell.angle_beta   90.00
_cell.angle_gamma   90.00
#
_symmetry.space_group_name_H-M   'P 1'
#
loop_
_entity.id
_entity.type
_entity.pdbx_description
1 polymer ?
#
loop_
_entity_poly.entity_id
_entity_poly.type
_entity_poly.pdbx_seq_one_letter_code
_entity_poly.pdbx_strand_id
1 'polypeptide(L)'
;MKTTAHEYDAVEALASDRAHVWHHLSQHKPLEQNDPLMIVEGKGMQVWDIKGNEYLDAVSGGVWTVNVGYGRESIADAVRDQLVKMNFFANSAGNIPGALFAKKLIEKMPGLSRVYYSNSGSEANEKAYKIVRQIAHKKYGGKKHKILFRERDYHGTTITALSSTGQFERKNQYGPFTPGFVEFPHCCEYRSQFGEVADYGVRAALEMERVILAEGPDTVGAVVLEPITAGGGVITPPEGYWETIQAICKKYDILLHIDEVVCGLGRTGKWFGYQHYGIKPDIVTMAKGVASGYAAISCTVTTEEVFEAFKGEADDRMGYFRDISTFGGCTAGPAAALENMRIIEDEGLLENVTHMGEYFMGRLRELQDKYPIIGDVRGKGLFCGLELVKDRKTKEPVPESVPIAIVADCMRQGVMIGRTNRSFEQFNNTLCFSPALIATQKELDVIIAALDSAFGRLATHP
;
A
#
# COMPACT_ATOMS: atom_id res chain seq x y z
N MET A 1 -34.52 13.76 2.64
CA MET A 1 -34.71 13.49 1.20
C MET A 1 -34.46 12.00 1.01
N LYS A 2 -35.45 11.24 0.56
CA LYS A 2 -35.24 9.83 0.20
C LYS A 2 -34.33 9.83 -1.02
N THR A 3 -33.09 9.36 -0.85
CA THR A 3 -32.27 8.94 -1.99
C THR A 3 -33.04 7.82 -2.65
N THR A 4 -33.42 8.02 -3.89
CA THR A 4 -33.93 6.95 -4.76
C THR A 4 -32.76 5.96 -4.90
N ALA A 5 -32.73 4.93 -4.05
CA ALA A 5 -31.96 3.74 -4.36
C ALA A 5 -32.49 3.27 -5.73
N HIS A 6 -31.65 3.29 -6.75
CA HIS A 6 -31.95 2.57 -7.96
C HIS A 6 -32.03 1.10 -7.54
N GLU A 7 -33.22 0.53 -7.53
CA GLU A 7 -33.39 -0.92 -7.39
C GLU A 7 -32.73 -1.54 -8.63
N TYR A 8 -31.54 -2.09 -8.44
CA TYR A 8 -30.87 -2.86 -9.48
C TYR A 8 -31.48 -4.26 -9.51
N ASP A 9 -31.76 -4.76 -10.70
CA ASP A 9 -32.07 -6.17 -10.88
C ASP A 9 -30.80 -6.99 -10.63
N ALA A 10 -30.82 -7.78 -9.54
CA ALA A 10 -29.67 -8.58 -9.13
C ALA A 10 -29.29 -9.63 -10.20
N VAL A 11 -30.28 -10.20 -10.91
CA VAL A 11 -30.05 -11.20 -11.96
C VAL A 11 -29.38 -10.54 -13.17
N GLU A 12 -29.88 -9.37 -13.57
CA GLU A 12 -29.28 -8.60 -14.66
C GLU A 12 -27.84 -8.13 -14.30
N ALA A 13 -27.63 -7.64 -13.06
CA ALA A 13 -26.32 -7.19 -12.60
C ALA A 13 -25.28 -8.32 -12.63
N LEU A 14 -25.60 -9.50 -12.09
CA LEU A 14 -24.73 -10.67 -12.09
C LEU A 14 -24.45 -11.20 -13.50
N ALA A 15 -25.46 -11.20 -14.38
CA ALA A 15 -25.30 -11.61 -15.77
C ALA A 15 -24.40 -10.64 -16.55
N SER A 16 -24.60 -9.34 -16.34
CA SER A 16 -23.80 -8.28 -16.97
C SER A 16 -22.34 -8.31 -16.49
N ASP A 17 -22.14 -8.52 -15.20
CA ASP A 17 -20.79 -8.65 -14.63
C ASP A 17 -20.02 -9.81 -15.27
N ARG A 18 -20.61 -11.01 -15.30
CA ARG A 18 -20.00 -12.17 -15.95
C ARG A 18 -19.69 -11.97 -17.43
N ALA A 19 -20.54 -11.25 -18.12
CA ALA A 19 -20.42 -11.06 -19.57
C ALA A 19 -19.40 -9.97 -19.95
N HIS A 20 -19.23 -8.94 -19.11
CA HIS A 20 -18.58 -7.70 -19.52
C HIS A 20 -17.48 -7.21 -18.58
N VAL A 21 -17.36 -7.68 -17.34
CA VAL A 21 -16.36 -7.19 -16.38
C VAL A 21 -15.15 -8.12 -16.34
N TRP A 22 -13.97 -7.51 -16.48
CA TRP A 22 -12.70 -8.21 -16.29
C TRP A 22 -12.17 -7.94 -14.87
N HIS A 23 -12.35 -8.91 -13.99
CA HIS A 23 -11.96 -8.82 -12.58
C HIS A 23 -10.45 -8.85 -12.39
N HIS A 24 -9.97 -8.03 -11.45
CA HIS A 24 -8.55 -7.96 -11.11
C HIS A 24 -8.05 -9.27 -10.48
N LEU A 25 -6.88 -9.75 -10.91
CA LEU A 25 -6.18 -10.91 -10.34
C LEU A 25 -7.05 -12.19 -10.23
N SER A 26 -8.05 -12.33 -11.10
CA SER A 26 -9.03 -13.41 -11.05
C SER A 26 -8.88 -14.38 -12.22
N GLN A 27 -9.11 -15.66 -11.94
CA GLN A 27 -9.32 -16.67 -12.97
C GLN A 27 -10.80 -16.60 -13.41
N HIS A 28 -11.05 -16.29 -14.70
CA HIS A 28 -12.42 -16.07 -15.17
C HIS A 28 -13.17 -17.37 -15.49
N LYS A 29 -12.47 -18.46 -15.84
CA LYS A 29 -13.13 -19.73 -16.14
C LYS A 29 -14.07 -20.26 -15.04
N PRO A 30 -13.72 -20.17 -13.73
CA PRO A 30 -14.65 -20.50 -12.65
C PRO A 30 -15.91 -19.61 -12.61
N LEU A 31 -15.83 -18.36 -13.08
CA LEU A 31 -16.97 -17.43 -13.12
C LEU A 31 -17.98 -17.74 -14.23
N GLU A 32 -17.65 -18.63 -15.18
CA GLU A 32 -18.61 -19.14 -16.17
C GLU A 32 -19.72 -19.97 -15.52
N GLN A 33 -19.43 -20.61 -14.37
CA GLN A 33 -20.34 -21.50 -13.66
C GLN A 33 -20.78 -20.97 -12.29
N ASN A 34 -20.06 -19.97 -11.74
CA ASN A 34 -20.33 -19.42 -10.42
C ASN A 34 -20.54 -17.91 -10.53
N ASP A 35 -21.44 -17.37 -9.71
CA ASP A 35 -21.59 -15.93 -9.58
C ASP A 35 -20.33 -15.29 -9.00
N PRO A 36 -19.89 -14.12 -9.51
CA PRO A 36 -18.87 -13.33 -8.83
C PRO A 36 -19.38 -12.86 -7.46
N LEU A 37 -18.48 -12.70 -6.51
CA LEU A 37 -18.79 -11.99 -5.27
C LEU A 37 -19.07 -10.52 -5.59
N MET A 38 -20.32 -10.09 -5.43
CA MET A 38 -20.74 -8.73 -5.69
C MET A 38 -21.11 -8.04 -4.38
N ILE A 39 -20.27 -7.13 -3.92
CA ILE A 39 -20.50 -6.32 -2.71
C ILE A 39 -21.35 -5.11 -3.10
N VAL A 40 -22.45 -4.89 -2.39
CA VAL A 40 -23.45 -3.86 -2.73
C VAL A 40 -23.62 -2.78 -1.66
N GLU A 41 -23.21 -3.07 -0.42
CA GLU A 41 -23.33 -2.14 0.70
C GLU A 41 -22.15 -2.28 1.65
N GLY A 42 -21.81 -1.18 2.35
CA GLY A 42 -20.79 -1.18 3.40
C GLY A 42 -21.09 -0.14 4.48
N LYS A 43 -20.86 -0.52 5.75
CA LYS A 43 -21.01 0.37 6.91
C LYS A 43 -20.00 0.02 8.00
N GLY A 44 -19.22 0.99 8.46
CA GLY A 44 -18.15 0.71 9.40
C GLY A 44 -17.13 -0.27 8.82
N MET A 45 -17.01 -1.46 9.38
CA MET A 45 -16.18 -2.56 8.86
C MET A 45 -16.99 -3.67 8.20
N GLN A 46 -18.33 -3.60 8.22
CA GLN A 46 -19.21 -4.57 7.59
C GLN A 46 -19.44 -4.25 6.12
N VAL A 47 -19.54 -5.31 5.31
CA VAL A 47 -19.98 -5.24 3.91
C VAL A 47 -21.03 -6.32 3.66
N TRP A 48 -21.93 -6.06 2.70
CA TRP A 48 -22.98 -7.00 2.31
C TRP A 48 -22.87 -7.30 0.82
N ASP A 49 -23.04 -8.57 0.50
CA ASP A 49 -23.13 -9.00 -0.89
C ASP A 49 -24.55 -8.90 -1.44
N ILE A 50 -24.69 -9.07 -2.76
CA ILE A 50 -25.97 -8.99 -3.47
C ILE A 50 -26.97 -10.08 -3.03
N LYS A 51 -26.52 -11.11 -2.33
CA LYS A 51 -27.36 -12.19 -1.76
C LYS A 51 -27.78 -11.88 -0.32
N GLY A 52 -27.33 -10.75 0.25
CA GLY A 52 -27.62 -10.32 1.62
C GLY A 52 -26.73 -10.97 2.67
N ASN A 53 -25.64 -11.65 2.29
CA ASN A 53 -24.67 -12.16 3.25
C ASN A 53 -23.84 -11.00 3.80
N GLU A 54 -23.61 -11.00 5.11
CA GLU A 54 -22.80 -10.01 5.82
C GLU A 54 -21.39 -10.55 6.05
N TYR A 55 -20.40 -9.65 5.89
CA TYR A 55 -19.01 -9.97 6.12
C TYR A 55 -18.33 -8.84 6.90
N LEU A 56 -17.46 -9.22 7.85
CA LEU A 56 -16.50 -8.32 8.48
C LEU A 56 -15.26 -8.23 7.60
N ASP A 57 -14.95 -7.03 7.10
CA ASP A 57 -13.80 -6.79 6.23
C ASP A 57 -12.53 -6.48 7.06
N ALA A 58 -11.65 -7.48 7.16
CA ALA A 58 -10.34 -7.33 7.80
C ALA A 58 -9.22 -6.91 6.82
N VAL A 59 -9.56 -6.44 5.61
CA VAL A 59 -8.59 -6.11 4.55
C VAL A 59 -8.80 -4.72 3.94
N SER A 60 -9.73 -3.93 4.50
CA SER A 60 -10.04 -2.56 4.04
C SER A 60 -10.28 -2.47 2.53
N GLY A 61 -11.34 -3.12 2.04
CA GLY A 61 -11.70 -3.15 0.63
C GLY A 61 -10.86 -4.12 -0.20
N GLY A 62 -10.29 -5.14 0.41
CA GLY A 62 -9.51 -6.19 -0.26
C GLY A 62 -8.08 -5.80 -0.65
N VAL A 63 -7.75 -4.50 -0.64
CA VAL A 63 -6.43 -3.97 -1.09
C VAL A 63 -5.92 -2.83 -0.21
N TRP A 64 -6.25 -2.84 1.09
CA TRP A 64 -5.72 -1.91 2.10
C TRP A 64 -6.08 -0.45 1.85
N THR A 65 -7.32 -0.15 1.43
CA THR A 65 -7.73 1.18 0.96
C THR A 65 -8.64 1.91 1.93
N VAL A 66 -9.62 1.22 2.51
CA VAL A 66 -10.71 1.83 3.30
C VAL A 66 -10.24 2.05 4.74
N ASN A 67 -9.58 3.20 4.99
CA ASN A 67 -9.00 3.49 6.30
C ASN A 67 -10.06 3.87 7.35
N VAL A 68 -11.00 4.77 7.03
CA VAL A 68 -11.97 5.27 8.02
C VAL A 68 -13.30 4.52 8.03
N GLY A 69 -13.37 3.37 7.34
CA GLY A 69 -14.56 2.55 7.24
C GLY A 69 -15.51 3.00 6.13
N TYR A 70 -16.52 2.15 5.90
CA TYR A 70 -17.56 2.35 4.90
C TYR A 70 -18.68 3.26 5.40
N GLY A 71 -19.47 3.84 4.47
CA GLY A 71 -20.71 4.56 4.79
C GLY A 71 -20.49 5.92 5.49
N ARG A 72 -19.36 6.60 5.26
CA ARG A 72 -19.09 7.95 5.81
C ARG A 72 -19.82 9.02 5.02
N GLU A 73 -21.02 9.38 5.49
CA GLU A 73 -21.86 10.40 4.84
C GLU A 73 -21.13 11.75 4.71
N SER A 74 -20.34 12.14 5.72
CA SER A 74 -19.61 13.42 5.68
C SER A 74 -18.61 13.51 4.53
N ILE A 75 -17.93 12.39 4.16
CA ILE A 75 -17.06 12.36 2.98
C ILE A 75 -17.89 12.44 1.69
N ALA A 76 -18.99 11.69 1.62
CA ALA A 76 -19.88 11.71 0.46
C ALA A 76 -20.47 13.09 0.23
N ASP A 77 -20.89 13.79 1.29
CA ASP A 77 -21.40 15.16 1.24
C ASP A 77 -20.32 16.15 0.81
N ALA A 78 -19.12 16.07 1.37
CA ALA A 78 -17.99 16.92 0.96
C ALA A 78 -17.66 16.76 -0.54
N VAL A 79 -17.69 15.54 -1.05
CA VAL A 79 -17.51 15.24 -2.48
C VAL A 79 -18.66 15.80 -3.31
N ARG A 80 -19.91 15.52 -2.92
CA ARG A 80 -21.11 16.01 -3.62
C ARG A 80 -21.11 17.54 -3.72
N ASP A 81 -20.90 18.23 -2.63
CA ASP A 81 -20.94 19.68 -2.56
C ASP A 81 -19.82 20.31 -3.41
N GLN A 82 -18.64 19.69 -3.42
CA GLN A 82 -17.55 20.13 -4.29
C GLN A 82 -17.85 19.88 -5.77
N LEU A 83 -18.40 18.72 -6.12
CA LEU A 83 -18.75 18.40 -7.53
C LEU A 83 -19.83 19.31 -8.09
N VAL A 84 -20.83 19.67 -7.28
CA VAL A 84 -21.86 20.65 -7.69
C VAL A 84 -21.25 22.04 -7.91
N LYS A 85 -20.24 22.41 -7.13
CA LYS A 85 -19.60 23.73 -7.22
C LYS A 85 -18.60 23.82 -8.38
N MET A 86 -17.72 22.82 -8.51
CA MET A 86 -16.69 22.73 -9.55
C MET A 86 -16.10 21.31 -9.51
N ASN A 87 -16.30 20.55 -10.56
CA ASN A 87 -15.87 19.15 -10.66
C ASN A 87 -14.42 19.00 -11.13
N PHE A 88 -14.01 19.82 -12.10
CA PHE A 88 -12.73 19.67 -12.78
C PHE A 88 -12.22 20.99 -13.35
N PHE A 89 -10.94 21.24 -13.19
CA PHE A 89 -10.14 22.14 -14.01
C PHE A 89 -8.71 21.63 -14.06
N ALA A 90 -8.03 21.73 -15.21
CA ALA A 90 -6.64 21.27 -15.35
C ALA A 90 -5.74 21.90 -14.26
N ASN A 91 -4.88 21.08 -13.67
CA ASN A 91 -4.07 21.47 -12.50
C ASN A 91 -2.93 22.48 -12.84
N SER A 92 -2.92 23.02 -14.05
CA SER A 92 -2.18 24.24 -14.41
C SER A 92 -2.79 25.49 -13.78
N ALA A 93 -4.05 25.43 -13.34
CA ALA A 93 -4.69 26.41 -12.48
C ALA A 93 -5.00 25.78 -11.12
N GLY A 94 -4.85 26.54 -10.04
CA GLY A 94 -5.15 26.05 -8.69
C GLY A 94 -6.64 25.87 -8.43
N ASN A 95 -6.98 24.98 -7.49
CA ASN A 95 -8.32 24.85 -6.94
C ASN A 95 -8.28 24.85 -5.40
N ILE A 96 -9.36 25.28 -4.77
CA ILE A 96 -9.40 25.49 -3.31
C ILE A 96 -9.18 24.18 -2.54
N PRO A 97 -9.92 23.06 -2.79
CA PRO A 97 -9.72 21.85 -2.02
C PRO A 97 -8.30 21.27 -2.19
N GLY A 98 -7.71 21.36 -3.41
CA GLY A 98 -6.35 20.94 -3.64
C GLY A 98 -5.32 21.73 -2.83
N ALA A 99 -5.46 23.07 -2.79
CA ALA A 99 -4.57 23.94 -2.04
C ALA A 99 -4.66 23.68 -0.52
N LEU A 100 -5.88 23.54 0.02
CA LEU A 100 -6.10 23.29 1.45
C LEU A 100 -5.66 21.88 1.87
N PHE A 101 -5.92 20.87 1.03
CA PHE A 101 -5.44 19.52 1.29
C PHE A 101 -3.92 19.45 1.28
N ALA A 102 -3.25 20.06 0.28
CA ALA A 102 -1.80 20.13 0.23
C ALA A 102 -1.22 20.74 1.52
N LYS A 103 -1.79 21.88 1.98
CA LYS A 103 -1.38 22.51 3.24
C LYS A 103 -1.52 21.54 4.42
N LYS A 104 -2.71 20.96 4.61
CA LYS A 104 -2.99 20.03 5.72
C LYS A 104 -2.09 18.80 5.69
N LEU A 105 -1.82 18.27 4.50
CA LEU A 105 -0.94 17.12 4.31
C LEU A 105 0.50 17.44 4.72
N ILE A 106 1.05 18.55 4.23
CA ILE A 106 2.43 18.98 4.51
C ILE A 106 2.64 19.28 6.01
N GLU A 107 1.63 19.79 6.73
CA GLU A 107 1.69 19.96 8.18
C GLU A 107 1.96 18.64 8.94
N LYS A 108 1.63 17.48 8.34
CA LYS A 108 1.91 16.15 8.90
C LYS A 108 3.22 15.53 8.43
N MET A 109 3.94 16.20 7.51
CA MET A 109 5.12 15.69 6.82
C MET A 109 6.33 16.63 6.94
N PRO A 110 6.92 16.78 8.15
CA PRO A 110 8.06 17.69 8.35
C PRO A 110 9.22 17.42 7.38
N GLY A 111 9.71 18.46 6.72
CA GLY A 111 10.78 18.39 5.71
C GLY A 111 10.29 18.28 4.27
N LEU A 112 9.03 17.96 4.05
CA LEU A 112 8.40 17.95 2.73
C LEU A 112 7.61 19.24 2.50
N SER A 113 7.41 19.66 1.23
CA SER A 113 6.87 20.99 0.95
C SER A 113 5.92 21.07 -0.26
N ARG A 114 6.01 20.18 -1.24
CA ARG A 114 5.27 20.29 -2.51
C ARG A 114 4.51 19.01 -2.83
N VAL A 115 3.28 19.17 -3.28
CA VAL A 115 2.38 18.06 -3.62
C VAL A 115 2.02 18.12 -5.09
N TYR A 116 2.27 17.03 -5.81
CA TYR A 116 1.79 16.79 -7.17
C TYR A 116 0.67 15.74 -7.12
N TYR A 117 -0.50 16.04 -7.71
CA TYR A 117 -1.67 15.18 -7.70
C TYR A 117 -1.75 14.25 -8.91
N SER A 118 -2.18 13.02 -8.68
CA SER A 118 -2.51 12.00 -9.67
C SER A 118 -3.69 11.15 -9.15
N ASN A 119 -3.95 9.97 -9.73
CA ASN A 119 -5.16 9.19 -9.40
C ASN A 119 -4.88 7.80 -8.84
N SER A 120 -3.68 7.27 -9.03
CA SER A 120 -3.27 5.95 -8.56
C SER A 120 -1.85 5.95 -8.01
N GLY A 121 -1.52 4.96 -7.16
CA GLY A 121 -0.15 4.79 -6.67
C GLY A 121 0.86 4.56 -7.79
N SER A 122 0.47 3.84 -8.84
CA SER A 122 1.32 3.66 -10.04
C SER A 122 1.66 4.99 -10.70
N GLU A 123 0.67 5.87 -10.90
CA GLU A 123 0.91 7.20 -11.44
C GLU A 123 1.80 8.05 -10.53
N ALA A 124 1.58 8.02 -9.21
CA ALA A 124 2.42 8.76 -8.27
C ALA A 124 3.88 8.33 -8.37
N ASN A 125 4.15 7.02 -8.44
CA ASN A 125 5.50 6.47 -8.62
C ASN A 125 6.09 6.84 -9.98
N GLU A 126 5.32 6.80 -11.07
CA GLU A 126 5.76 7.27 -12.39
C GLU A 126 6.22 8.74 -12.36
N LYS A 127 5.50 9.62 -11.61
CA LYS A 127 5.89 11.01 -11.44
C LYS A 127 7.22 11.12 -10.68
N ALA A 128 7.38 10.36 -9.59
CA ALA A 128 8.63 10.30 -8.83
C ALA A 128 9.81 9.87 -9.72
N TYR A 129 9.64 8.84 -10.54
CA TYR A 129 10.70 8.37 -11.46
C TYR A 129 11.06 9.40 -12.53
N LYS A 130 10.07 10.12 -13.06
CA LYS A 130 10.30 11.22 -14.00
C LYS A 130 11.03 12.38 -13.33
N ILE A 131 10.70 12.72 -12.09
CA ILE A 131 11.42 13.72 -11.27
C ILE A 131 12.87 13.32 -11.13
N VAL A 132 13.18 12.10 -10.68
CA VAL A 132 14.55 11.57 -10.53
C VAL A 132 15.32 11.67 -11.84
N ARG A 133 14.75 11.20 -12.95
CA ARG A 133 15.40 11.22 -14.27
C ARG A 133 15.64 12.63 -14.80
N GLN A 134 14.72 13.56 -14.59
CA GLN A 134 14.91 14.95 -15.00
C GLN A 134 15.98 15.65 -14.14
N ILE A 135 16.03 15.37 -12.82
CA ILE A 135 17.12 15.82 -11.94
C ILE A 135 18.46 15.25 -12.43
N ALA A 136 18.52 13.95 -12.72
CA ALA A 136 19.71 13.30 -13.26
C ALA A 136 20.22 14.01 -14.51
N HIS A 137 19.31 14.39 -15.41
CA HIS A 137 19.66 15.11 -16.63
C HIS A 137 20.18 16.53 -16.34
N LYS A 138 19.49 17.27 -15.47
CA LYS A 138 19.83 18.67 -15.14
C LYS A 138 21.11 18.81 -14.31
N LYS A 139 21.28 17.96 -13.29
CA LYS A 139 22.40 18.08 -12.32
C LYS A 139 23.62 17.21 -12.68
N TYR A 140 23.40 16.06 -13.36
CA TYR A 140 24.44 15.03 -13.52
C TYR A 140 24.65 14.61 -14.99
N GLY A 141 24.19 15.42 -15.96
CA GLY A 141 24.34 15.13 -17.39
C GLY A 141 23.70 13.81 -17.84
N GLY A 142 22.63 13.37 -17.17
CA GLY A 142 21.92 12.15 -17.46
C GLY A 142 22.50 10.86 -16.83
N LYS A 143 23.62 10.94 -16.11
CA LYS A 143 24.31 9.76 -15.57
C LYS A 143 23.51 9.08 -14.45
N LYS A 144 23.04 9.83 -13.45
CA LYS A 144 22.34 9.32 -12.26
C LYS A 144 20.86 8.99 -12.52
N HIS A 145 20.57 8.15 -13.52
CA HIS A 145 19.20 7.84 -13.94
C HIS A 145 18.67 6.51 -13.42
N LYS A 146 19.52 5.65 -12.83
CA LYS A 146 19.10 4.36 -12.29
C LYS A 146 18.36 4.54 -10.98
N ILE A 147 17.34 3.71 -10.77
CA ILE A 147 16.51 3.67 -9.57
C ILE A 147 16.60 2.26 -8.99
N LEU A 148 17.07 2.16 -7.75
CA LEU A 148 17.07 0.90 -7.02
C LEU A 148 15.71 0.63 -6.40
N PHE A 149 15.34 -0.66 -6.31
CA PHE A 149 14.14 -1.11 -5.61
C PHE A 149 14.43 -2.41 -4.87
N ARG A 150 13.69 -2.63 -3.79
CA ARG A 150 13.90 -3.80 -2.94
C ARG A 150 13.07 -4.99 -3.42
N GLU A 151 13.67 -6.17 -3.41
CA GLU A 151 12.98 -7.44 -3.57
C GLU A 151 11.78 -7.53 -2.63
N ARG A 152 10.64 -8.04 -3.13
CA ARG A 152 9.35 -8.18 -2.47
C ARG A 152 8.52 -6.90 -2.30
N ASP A 153 9.06 -5.69 -2.52
CA ASP A 153 8.28 -4.47 -2.54
C ASP A 153 7.39 -4.38 -3.80
N TYR A 154 6.29 -3.63 -3.69
CA TYR A 154 5.34 -3.42 -4.78
C TYR A 154 5.07 -1.93 -5.01
N HIS A 155 5.33 -1.44 -6.22
CA HIS A 155 5.24 -0.01 -6.53
C HIS A 155 4.24 0.33 -7.64
N GLY A 156 3.58 -0.65 -8.24
CA GLY A 156 2.52 -0.39 -9.20
C GLY A 156 2.42 -1.40 -10.34
N THR A 157 1.50 -1.12 -11.24
CA THR A 157 1.10 -2.02 -12.32
C THR A 157 1.25 -1.44 -13.73
N THR A 158 1.59 -0.14 -13.88
CA THR A 158 2.07 0.39 -15.17
C THR A 158 3.44 -0.21 -15.49
N ILE A 159 3.83 -0.29 -16.75
CA ILE A 159 5.09 -0.96 -17.14
C ILE A 159 6.29 -0.39 -16.37
N THR A 160 6.39 0.95 -16.22
CA THR A 160 7.53 1.54 -15.50
C THR A 160 7.43 1.32 -13.97
N ALA A 161 6.25 1.49 -13.37
CA ALA A 161 6.06 1.18 -11.94
C ALA A 161 6.26 -0.32 -11.65
N LEU A 162 5.85 -1.20 -12.57
CA LEU A 162 6.09 -2.63 -12.49
C LEU A 162 7.60 -2.97 -12.64
N SER A 163 8.37 -2.16 -13.37
CA SER A 163 9.82 -2.31 -13.48
C SER A 163 10.52 -2.19 -12.12
N SER A 164 9.98 -1.40 -11.19
CA SER A 164 10.47 -1.24 -9.82
C SER A 164 9.82 -2.16 -8.80
N THR A 165 8.93 -3.04 -9.20
CA THR A 165 8.28 -4.01 -8.32
C THR A 165 9.16 -5.26 -8.16
N GLY A 166 9.53 -5.59 -6.93
CA GLY A 166 10.36 -6.74 -6.58
C GLY A 166 9.56 -8.04 -6.37
N GLN A 167 8.46 -8.25 -7.10
CA GLN A 167 7.59 -9.43 -7.01
C GLN A 167 7.57 -10.15 -8.35
N PHE A 168 8.33 -11.24 -8.45
CA PHE A 168 8.59 -11.94 -9.72
C PHE A 168 7.31 -12.37 -10.44
N GLU A 169 6.35 -12.97 -9.74
CA GLU A 169 5.12 -13.46 -10.38
C GLU A 169 4.28 -12.33 -11.00
N ARG A 170 4.32 -11.12 -10.41
CA ARG A 170 3.63 -9.95 -10.98
C ARG A 170 4.29 -9.42 -12.24
N LYS A 171 5.59 -9.68 -12.40
CA LYS A 171 6.38 -9.23 -13.56
C LYS A 171 6.39 -10.24 -14.69
N ASN A 172 6.20 -11.52 -14.38
CA ASN A 172 6.30 -12.60 -15.33
C ASN A 172 5.38 -12.38 -16.54
N GLN A 173 5.91 -12.51 -17.76
CA GLN A 173 5.26 -12.32 -19.07
C GLN A 173 4.90 -10.87 -19.46
N TYR A 174 5.32 -9.84 -18.70
CA TYR A 174 5.03 -8.43 -19.02
C TYR A 174 6.23 -7.66 -19.59
N GLY A 175 7.42 -8.27 -19.68
CA GLY A 175 8.61 -7.63 -20.29
C GLY A 175 8.47 -7.38 -21.80
N PRO A 176 9.33 -6.53 -22.40
CA PRO A 176 10.49 -5.91 -21.76
C PRO A 176 10.10 -4.73 -20.83
N PHE A 177 10.86 -4.61 -19.73
CA PHE A 177 10.65 -3.55 -18.74
C PHE A 177 11.43 -2.28 -19.07
N THR A 178 11.05 -1.18 -18.43
CA THR A 178 11.76 0.10 -18.54
C THR A 178 13.20 -0.04 -18.03
N PRO A 179 14.22 0.33 -18.80
CA PRO A 179 15.62 0.20 -18.38
C PRO A 179 15.96 1.14 -17.22
N GLY A 180 17.00 0.76 -16.44
CA GLY A 180 17.53 1.56 -15.35
C GLY A 180 16.85 1.32 -14.00
N PHE A 181 16.07 0.27 -13.84
CA PHE A 181 15.58 -0.23 -12.56
C PHE A 181 16.41 -1.43 -12.12
N VAL A 182 16.94 -1.39 -10.89
CA VAL A 182 17.88 -2.39 -10.38
C VAL A 182 17.42 -2.92 -9.02
N GLU A 183 17.29 -4.23 -8.92
CA GLU A 183 16.84 -4.90 -7.70
C GLU A 183 17.97 -5.12 -6.71
N PHE A 184 17.68 -5.02 -5.41
CA PHE A 184 18.53 -5.48 -4.33
C PHE A 184 17.73 -6.33 -3.32
N PRO A 185 18.40 -7.20 -2.50
CA PRO A 185 17.72 -8.17 -1.65
C PRO A 185 16.78 -7.57 -0.59
N HIS A 186 15.81 -8.36 -0.16
CA HIS A 186 14.85 -8.01 0.89
C HIS A 186 15.46 -7.88 2.29
N CYS A 187 14.68 -7.32 3.24
CA CYS A 187 15.05 -7.16 4.65
C CYS A 187 14.19 -8.02 5.62
N CYS A 188 13.70 -9.16 5.16
CA CYS A 188 12.90 -10.07 6.00
C CYS A 188 13.81 -10.91 6.91
N GLU A 189 13.92 -10.54 8.18
CA GLU A 189 14.78 -11.23 9.15
C GLU A 189 14.37 -12.68 9.37
N TYR A 190 13.06 -12.97 9.41
CA TYR A 190 12.56 -14.34 9.50
C TYR A 190 13.04 -15.23 8.33
N ARG A 191 13.30 -14.64 7.17
CA ARG A 191 13.84 -15.28 5.96
C ARG A 191 15.28 -14.82 5.68
N SER A 192 16.09 -14.67 6.74
CA SER A 192 17.46 -14.18 6.63
C SER A 192 18.30 -14.99 5.62
N GLN A 193 18.89 -14.27 4.66
CA GLN A 193 19.87 -14.82 3.72
C GLN A 193 21.28 -14.97 4.31
N PHE A 194 21.48 -14.50 5.56
CA PHE A 194 22.77 -14.56 6.28
C PHE A 194 22.75 -15.58 7.44
N GLY A 195 21.68 -16.36 7.59
CA GLY A 195 21.45 -17.18 8.77
C GLY A 195 21.10 -16.35 10.00
N GLU A 196 21.39 -16.87 11.19
CA GLU A 196 21.15 -16.17 12.46
C GLU A 196 22.34 -15.23 12.75
N VAL A 197 22.12 -13.93 12.61
CA VAL A 197 23.10 -12.86 12.84
C VAL A 197 22.46 -11.72 13.64
N ALA A 198 23.20 -11.18 14.60
CA ALA A 198 22.68 -10.12 15.51
C ALA A 198 22.46 -8.77 14.80
N ASP A 199 23.18 -8.52 13.72
CA ASP A 199 23.19 -7.25 12.96
C ASP A 199 22.48 -7.38 11.60
N TYR A 200 21.46 -8.24 11.53
CA TYR A 200 20.77 -8.53 10.27
C TYR A 200 20.28 -7.27 9.52
N GLY A 201 19.70 -6.30 10.24
CA GLY A 201 19.20 -5.07 9.61
C GLY A 201 20.30 -4.28 8.91
N VAL A 202 21.44 -4.14 9.54
CA VAL A 202 22.62 -3.47 8.95
C VAL A 202 23.12 -4.24 7.72
N ARG A 203 23.26 -5.55 7.82
CA ARG A 203 23.72 -6.41 6.69
C ARG A 203 22.76 -6.36 5.51
N ALA A 204 21.45 -6.43 5.77
CA ALA A 204 20.44 -6.33 4.72
C ALA A 204 20.48 -4.97 4.01
N ALA A 205 20.73 -3.89 4.74
CA ALA A 205 20.90 -2.56 4.15
C ALA A 205 22.19 -2.43 3.34
N LEU A 206 23.29 -3.06 3.78
CA LEU A 206 24.56 -3.07 3.04
C LEU A 206 24.50 -3.80 1.71
N GLU A 207 23.53 -4.71 1.50
CA GLU A 207 23.27 -5.29 0.18
C GLU A 207 22.87 -4.21 -0.85
N MET A 208 22.17 -3.16 -0.45
CA MET A 208 21.90 -2.01 -1.32
C MET A 208 23.23 -1.33 -1.72
N GLU A 209 24.14 -1.11 -0.79
CA GLU A 209 25.46 -0.53 -1.10
C GLU A 209 26.26 -1.40 -2.04
N ARG A 210 26.26 -2.71 -1.85
CA ARG A 210 26.93 -3.66 -2.76
C ARG A 210 26.41 -3.52 -4.19
N VAL A 211 25.09 -3.39 -4.36
CA VAL A 211 24.46 -3.18 -5.68
C VAL A 211 24.85 -1.81 -6.26
N ILE A 212 24.85 -0.74 -5.48
CA ILE A 212 25.29 0.60 -5.90
C ILE A 212 26.72 0.55 -6.46
N LEU A 213 27.62 -0.11 -5.75
CA LEU A 213 29.03 -0.23 -6.16
C LEU A 213 29.17 -1.04 -7.46
N ALA A 214 28.39 -2.10 -7.63
CA ALA A 214 28.37 -2.92 -8.84
C ALA A 214 27.81 -2.15 -10.07
N GLU A 215 26.76 -1.35 -9.87
CA GLU A 215 26.11 -0.56 -10.93
C GLU A 215 26.89 0.72 -11.30
N GLY A 216 27.82 1.13 -10.45
CA GLY A 216 28.55 2.40 -10.52
C GLY A 216 27.80 3.53 -9.77
N PRO A 217 28.34 4.03 -8.65
CA PRO A 217 27.69 5.02 -7.80
C PRO A 217 27.20 6.28 -8.53
N ASP A 218 27.94 6.71 -9.54
CA ASP A 218 27.61 7.87 -10.37
C ASP A 218 26.41 7.63 -11.32
N THR A 219 25.87 6.42 -11.37
CA THR A 219 24.73 6.09 -12.24
C THR A 219 23.43 5.93 -11.47
N VAL A 220 23.47 5.82 -10.14
CA VAL A 220 22.31 5.61 -9.28
C VAL A 220 21.78 6.94 -8.78
N GLY A 221 20.54 7.28 -9.11
CA GLY A 221 19.90 8.55 -8.76
C GLY A 221 18.92 8.46 -7.61
N ALA A 222 18.28 7.33 -7.41
CA ALA A 222 17.31 7.13 -6.32
C ALA A 222 17.19 5.66 -5.89
N VAL A 223 16.60 5.47 -4.71
CA VAL A 223 16.06 4.19 -4.27
C VAL A 223 14.59 4.37 -3.90
N VAL A 224 13.71 3.46 -4.31
CA VAL A 224 12.29 3.42 -3.92
C VAL A 224 12.03 2.25 -2.98
N LEU A 225 11.37 2.52 -1.83
CA LEU A 225 11.15 1.56 -0.76
C LEU A 225 9.80 1.76 -0.09
N GLU A 226 9.11 0.67 0.23
CA GLU A 226 8.00 0.71 1.19
C GLU A 226 8.58 0.76 2.63
N PRO A 227 8.03 1.58 3.56
CA PRO A 227 8.51 1.58 4.96
C PRO A 227 8.29 0.23 5.65
N ILE A 228 7.21 -0.44 5.32
CA ILE A 228 6.90 -1.84 5.63
C ILE A 228 6.44 -2.47 4.33
N THR A 229 7.14 -3.51 3.86
CA THR A 229 6.77 -4.20 2.63
C THR A 229 5.36 -4.78 2.75
N ALA A 230 4.44 -4.36 1.91
CA ALA A 230 3.05 -4.80 2.00
C ALA A 230 2.80 -6.14 1.30
N GLY A 231 2.65 -6.13 -0.01
CA GLY A 231 2.28 -7.30 -0.81
C GLY A 231 3.30 -8.44 -0.79
N GLY A 232 4.53 -8.18 -0.40
CA GLY A 232 5.57 -9.18 -0.25
C GLY A 232 5.55 -9.93 1.09
N GLY A 233 4.58 -9.66 1.98
CA GLY A 233 4.37 -10.41 3.21
C GLY A 233 4.38 -9.61 4.50
N VAL A 234 4.01 -8.34 4.49
CA VAL A 234 3.98 -7.44 5.67
C VAL A 234 5.33 -7.44 6.40
N ILE A 235 6.42 -7.21 5.66
CA ILE A 235 7.78 -7.27 6.19
C ILE A 235 8.12 -5.97 6.91
N THR A 236 8.29 -6.05 8.23
CA THR A 236 8.79 -4.93 9.05
C THR A 236 10.31 -4.91 9.02
N PRO A 237 10.94 -3.78 8.64
CA PRO A 237 12.39 -3.67 8.64
C PRO A 237 12.97 -3.81 10.05
N PRO A 238 14.05 -4.59 10.22
CA PRO A 238 14.70 -4.79 11.51
C PRO A 238 15.52 -3.57 11.96
N GLU A 239 15.96 -3.61 13.21
CA GLU A 239 16.79 -2.57 13.82
C GLU A 239 18.07 -2.31 12.99
N GLY A 240 18.47 -1.04 12.86
CA GLY A 240 19.66 -0.59 12.12
C GLY A 240 19.48 -0.53 10.60
N TYR A 241 18.38 -1.07 10.05
CA TYR A 241 18.15 -1.08 8.60
C TYR A 241 18.01 0.33 8.02
N TRP A 242 17.08 1.13 8.56
CA TRP A 242 16.77 2.45 8.01
C TRP A 242 17.87 3.49 8.25
N GLU A 243 18.56 3.41 9.39
CA GLU A 243 19.71 4.25 9.67
C GLU A 243 20.83 4.02 8.65
N THR A 244 21.08 2.74 8.32
CA THR A 244 22.08 2.34 7.33
C THR A 244 21.67 2.75 5.91
N ILE A 245 20.40 2.53 5.51
CA ILE A 245 19.88 2.99 4.22
C ILE A 245 20.08 4.50 4.04
N GLN A 246 19.70 5.31 5.04
CA GLN A 246 19.84 6.75 4.97
C GLN A 246 21.31 7.20 4.89
N ALA A 247 22.19 6.53 5.64
CA ALA A 247 23.62 6.81 5.57
C ALA A 247 24.21 6.51 4.17
N ILE A 248 23.79 5.41 3.55
CA ILE A 248 24.19 5.03 2.18
C ILE A 248 23.67 6.07 1.16
N CYS A 249 22.38 6.44 1.24
CA CYS A 249 21.80 7.45 0.36
C CYS A 249 22.56 8.76 0.43
N LYS A 250 22.88 9.23 1.65
CA LYS A 250 23.70 10.44 1.87
C LYS A 250 25.11 10.31 1.32
N LYS A 251 25.77 9.16 1.52
CA LYS A 251 27.14 8.90 1.07
C LYS A 251 27.29 9.00 -0.43
N TYR A 252 26.30 8.52 -1.19
CA TYR A 252 26.34 8.45 -2.65
C TYR A 252 25.47 9.50 -3.34
N ASP A 253 24.90 10.45 -2.60
CA ASP A 253 24.01 11.49 -3.14
C ASP A 253 22.85 10.88 -3.95
N ILE A 254 22.12 9.98 -3.31
CA ILE A 254 20.98 9.21 -3.86
C ILE A 254 19.70 9.70 -3.22
N LEU A 255 18.69 10.05 -4.01
CA LEU A 255 17.37 10.46 -3.51
C LEU A 255 16.64 9.28 -2.86
N LEU A 256 16.15 9.48 -1.63
CA LEU A 256 15.36 8.51 -0.90
C LEU A 256 13.85 8.71 -1.20
N HIS A 257 13.29 7.83 -1.99
CA HIS A 257 11.87 7.80 -2.31
C HIS A 257 11.17 6.75 -1.44
N ILE A 258 10.20 7.17 -0.63
CA ILE A 258 9.41 6.30 0.24
C ILE A 258 8.00 6.16 -0.33
N ASP A 259 7.60 4.91 -0.57
CA ASP A 259 6.25 4.55 -1.02
C ASP A 259 5.34 4.29 0.18
N GLU A 260 4.50 5.28 0.50
CA GLU A 260 3.51 5.27 1.57
C GLU A 260 2.11 4.85 1.10
N VAL A 261 1.98 4.25 -0.07
CA VAL A 261 0.69 3.89 -0.67
C VAL A 261 -0.13 2.99 0.27
N VAL A 262 0.52 2.11 1.02
CA VAL A 262 -0.16 1.24 2.00
C VAL A 262 -0.04 1.78 3.43
N CYS A 263 1.14 2.17 3.86
CA CYS A 263 1.42 2.53 5.27
C CYS A 263 0.88 3.90 5.67
N GLY A 264 0.63 4.78 4.70
CA GLY A 264 0.19 6.16 4.93
C GLY A 264 -1.22 6.31 5.50
N LEU A 265 -1.49 7.51 5.97
CA LEU A 265 -2.80 7.95 6.48
C LEU A 265 -3.30 7.09 7.64
N GLY A 266 -2.44 6.81 8.62
CA GLY A 266 -2.83 6.25 9.90
C GLY A 266 -2.70 4.73 10.03
N ARG A 267 -2.47 3.98 8.95
CA ARG A 267 -2.46 2.51 8.92
C ARG A 267 -1.59 1.87 10.01
N THR A 268 -0.49 2.50 10.37
CA THR A 268 0.50 1.99 11.31
C THR A 268 0.47 2.65 12.70
N GLY A 269 -0.49 3.55 12.98
CA GLY A 269 -0.61 4.30 14.23
C GLY A 269 0.12 5.65 14.23
N LYS A 270 0.77 6.01 13.11
CA LYS A 270 1.25 7.37 12.81
C LYS A 270 0.68 7.81 11.48
N TRP A 271 0.77 9.11 11.17
CA TRP A 271 0.30 9.62 9.87
C TRP A 271 0.94 8.88 8.71
N PHE A 272 2.24 8.56 8.81
CA PHE A 272 3.01 7.83 7.80
C PHE A 272 3.91 6.79 8.44
N GLY A 273 4.11 5.67 7.75
CA GLY A 273 4.92 4.55 8.20
C GLY A 273 6.39 4.94 8.39
N TYR A 274 6.94 5.81 7.54
CA TYR A 274 8.33 6.28 7.65
C TYR A 274 8.64 6.99 8.98
N GLN A 275 7.62 7.57 9.62
CA GLN A 275 7.78 8.31 10.89
C GLN A 275 8.15 7.40 12.07
N HIS A 276 7.89 6.09 11.97
CA HIS A 276 8.31 5.13 12.99
C HIS A 276 9.82 4.94 13.07
N TYR A 277 10.49 5.18 11.96
CA TYR A 277 11.90 4.87 11.77
C TYR A 277 12.78 6.13 11.64
N GLY A 278 12.23 7.31 11.87
CA GLY A 278 12.96 8.57 11.74
C GLY A 278 13.51 8.82 10.33
N ILE A 279 12.88 8.27 9.30
CA ILE A 279 13.30 8.44 7.91
C ILE A 279 13.05 9.88 7.48
N LYS A 280 14.01 10.43 6.73
CA LYS A 280 13.92 11.76 6.09
C LYS A 280 13.90 11.57 4.58
N PRO A 281 12.72 11.38 3.98
CA PRO A 281 12.61 11.13 2.55
C PRO A 281 12.76 12.41 1.73
N ASP A 282 13.28 12.28 0.51
CA ASP A 282 13.29 13.34 -0.49
C ASP A 282 11.98 13.39 -1.28
N ILE A 283 11.40 12.19 -1.52
CA ILE A 283 10.14 11.99 -2.23
C ILE A 283 9.28 10.99 -1.46
N VAL A 284 7.98 11.28 -1.35
CA VAL A 284 7.00 10.35 -0.80
C VAL A 284 5.83 10.21 -1.78
N THR A 285 5.43 8.98 -2.06
CA THR A 285 4.23 8.69 -2.85
C THR A 285 3.15 8.05 -2.00
N MET A 286 1.89 8.39 -2.25
CA MET A 286 0.75 7.87 -1.51
C MET A 286 -0.51 7.79 -2.38
N ALA A 287 -1.42 6.90 -2.01
CA ALA A 287 -2.74 6.71 -2.63
C ALA A 287 -3.70 6.08 -1.61
N LYS A 288 -4.56 5.14 -2.00
CA LYS A 288 -5.41 4.32 -1.13
C LYS A 288 -6.05 5.09 0.04
N GLY A 289 -5.46 4.97 1.22
CA GLY A 289 -5.92 5.61 2.44
C GLY A 289 -6.03 7.13 2.39
N VAL A 290 -5.48 7.80 1.36
CA VAL A 290 -5.57 9.26 1.19
C VAL A 290 -7.02 9.75 1.21
N ALA A 291 -7.92 9.05 0.51
CA ALA A 291 -9.35 9.34 0.51
C ALA A 291 -10.20 8.13 0.92
N SER A 292 -9.61 7.11 1.55
CA SER A 292 -10.30 5.90 2.01
C SER A 292 -11.20 5.22 0.94
N GLY A 293 -10.86 5.33 -0.34
CA GLY A 293 -11.62 4.76 -1.44
C GLY A 293 -12.86 5.57 -1.88
N TYR A 294 -13.17 6.69 -1.23
CA TYR A 294 -14.31 7.55 -1.59
C TYR A 294 -14.08 8.33 -2.89
N ALA A 295 -12.85 8.62 -3.23
CA ALA A 295 -12.46 9.22 -4.50
C ALA A 295 -11.06 8.77 -4.91
N ALA A 296 -10.81 8.67 -6.21
CA ALA A 296 -9.49 8.40 -6.74
C ALA A 296 -8.60 9.64 -6.54
N ILE A 297 -7.49 9.45 -5.82
CA ILE A 297 -6.45 10.45 -5.61
C ILE A 297 -5.14 9.77 -5.23
N SER A 298 -4.04 10.31 -5.70
CA SER A 298 -2.69 10.00 -5.25
C SER A 298 -1.83 11.25 -5.23
N CYS A 299 -0.76 11.21 -4.46
CA CYS A 299 0.15 12.33 -4.30
C CYS A 299 1.59 11.86 -4.49
N THR A 300 2.38 12.68 -5.19
CA THR A 300 3.84 12.66 -5.15
C THR A 300 4.27 13.91 -4.40
N VAL A 301 4.88 13.73 -3.23
CA VAL A 301 5.27 14.82 -2.32
C VAL A 301 6.78 14.91 -2.29
N THR A 302 7.33 16.12 -2.37
CA THR A 302 8.78 16.35 -2.44
C THR A 302 9.24 17.36 -1.40
N THR A 303 10.54 17.32 -1.11
CA THR A 303 11.21 18.41 -0.40
C THR A 303 11.26 19.67 -1.25
N GLU A 304 11.53 20.82 -0.63
CA GLU A 304 11.76 22.07 -1.36
C GLU A 304 13.01 21.96 -2.26
N GLU A 305 14.07 21.29 -1.81
CA GLU A 305 15.27 21.08 -2.60
C GLU A 305 15.01 20.33 -3.92
N VAL A 306 14.20 19.29 -3.88
CA VAL A 306 13.76 18.58 -5.09
C VAL A 306 12.96 19.50 -5.99
N PHE A 307 12.05 20.29 -5.45
CA PHE A 307 11.22 21.23 -6.23
C PHE A 307 12.03 22.36 -6.86
N GLU A 308 13.03 22.91 -6.15
CA GLU A 308 13.91 23.98 -6.67
C GLU A 308 14.61 23.58 -7.98
N ALA A 309 14.90 22.28 -8.17
CA ALA A 309 15.47 21.79 -9.43
C ALA A 309 14.59 22.04 -10.66
N PHE A 310 13.30 22.37 -10.46
CA PHE A 310 12.32 22.63 -11.53
C PHE A 310 11.90 24.09 -11.63
N LYS A 311 12.52 25.00 -10.89
CA LYS A 311 12.34 26.44 -11.01
C LYS A 311 13.37 26.98 -12.01
N GLY A 312 13.05 26.90 -13.31
CA GLY A 312 13.82 27.55 -14.36
C GLY A 312 13.39 29.00 -14.55
N GLU A 313 14.20 29.78 -15.26
CA GLU A 313 13.82 31.13 -15.71
C GLU A 313 12.61 31.06 -16.65
N ALA A 314 11.88 32.16 -16.77
CA ALA A 314 10.61 32.21 -17.51
C ALA A 314 10.74 31.84 -19.00
N ASP A 315 11.92 32.04 -19.58
CA ASP A 315 12.27 31.71 -20.97
C ASP A 315 12.88 30.32 -21.14
N ASP A 316 13.23 29.62 -20.02
CA ASP A 316 13.72 28.25 -20.07
C ASP A 316 12.58 27.25 -20.30
N ARG A 317 12.35 26.91 -21.55
CA ARG A 317 11.32 25.95 -21.97
C ARG A 317 11.51 24.55 -21.37
N MET A 318 12.69 24.22 -20.86
CA MET A 318 13.03 22.91 -20.32
C MET A 318 13.22 22.95 -18.79
N GLY A 319 13.10 24.12 -18.16
CA GLY A 319 13.39 24.37 -16.76
C GLY A 319 12.38 23.80 -15.76
N TYR A 320 11.15 23.52 -16.18
CA TYR A 320 10.07 23.06 -15.31
C TYR A 320 9.78 21.56 -15.45
N PHE A 321 8.99 21.00 -14.52
CA PHE A 321 8.51 19.61 -14.61
C PHE A 321 7.44 19.47 -15.68
N ARG A 322 7.82 18.96 -16.84
CA ARG A 322 6.97 18.81 -18.03
C ARG A 322 6.14 17.55 -17.96
N ASP A 323 5.18 17.55 -17.06
CA ASP A 323 4.28 16.43 -16.86
C ASP A 323 2.84 16.91 -16.71
N ILE A 324 1.89 16.08 -17.07
CA ILE A 324 0.47 16.32 -16.90
C ILE A 324 -0.24 15.03 -16.46
N SER A 325 -1.08 15.16 -15.44
CA SER A 325 -2.06 14.15 -15.07
C SER A 325 -3.43 14.78 -15.21
N THR A 326 -4.19 14.42 -16.27
CA THR A 326 -5.46 15.07 -16.60
C THR A 326 -6.38 15.09 -15.38
N PHE A 327 -6.66 13.92 -14.81
CA PHE A 327 -7.57 13.83 -13.66
C PHE A 327 -6.94 14.19 -12.31
N GLY A 328 -5.66 14.57 -12.27
CA GLY A 328 -5.05 15.23 -11.11
C GLY A 328 -5.71 16.59 -10.79
N GLY A 329 -6.43 17.18 -11.76
CA GLY A 329 -7.25 18.38 -11.59
C GLY A 329 -8.68 18.14 -11.10
N CYS A 330 -9.10 16.89 -10.85
CA CYS A 330 -10.40 16.57 -10.25
C CYS A 330 -10.45 17.05 -8.79
N THR A 331 -11.49 17.77 -8.44
CA THR A 331 -11.62 18.40 -7.11
C THR A 331 -12.24 17.48 -6.06
N ALA A 332 -12.91 16.40 -6.48
CA ALA A 332 -13.49 15.40 -5.59
C ALA A 332 -12.44 14.69 -4.72
N GLY A 333 -11.28 14.35 -5.30
CA GLY A 333 -10.19 13.69 -4.59
C GLY A 333 -9.69 14.48 -3.39
N PRO A 334 -9.22 15.73 -3.55
CA PRO A 334 -8.80 16.57 -2.45
C PRO A 334 -9.90 16.89 -1.42
N ALA A 335 -11.17 17.05 -1.86
CA ALA A 335 -12.29 17.27 -0.96
C ALA A 335 -12.53 16.04 -0.05
N ALA A 336 -12.54 14.85 -0.64
CA ALA A 336 -12.61 13.60 0.13
C ALA A 336 -11.42 13.42 1.07
N ALA A 337 -10.21 13.72 0.62
CA ALA A 337 -8.98 13.58 1.40
C ALA A 337 -8.94 14.53 2.60
N LEU A 338 -9.40 15.78 2.45
CA LEU A 338 -9.53 16.73 3.56
C LEU A 338 -10.45 16.21 4.65
N GLU A 339 -11.63 15.73 4.26
CA GLU A 339 -12.60 15.20 5.21
C GLU A 339 -12.11 13.90 5.84
N ASN A 340 -11.45 13.03 5.06
CA ASN A 340 -10.81 11.82 5.57
C ASN A 340 -9.75 12.14 6.66
N MET A 341 -8.89 13.13 6.43
CA MET A 341 -7.91 13.56 7.44
C MET A 341 -8.61 14.16 8.68
N ARG A 342 -9.72 14.89 8.51
CA ARG A 342 -10.50 15.42 9.62
C ARG A 342 -11.06 14.30 10.49
N ILE A 343 -11.64 13.27 9.88
CA ILE A 343 -12.16 12.09 10.59
C ILE A 343 -11.05 11.40 11.39
N ILE A 344 -9.87 11.21 10.78
CA ILE A 344 -8.73 10.58 11.46
C ILE A 344 -8.33 11.38 12.73
N GLU A 345 -8.34 12.71 12.65
CA GLU A 345 -8.03 13.59 13.78
C GLU A 345 -9.15 13.60 14.83
N ASP A 346 -10.38 13.91 14.41
CA ASP A 346 -11.50 14.13 15.32
C ASP A 346 -11.89 12.86 16.10
N GLU A 347 -11.74 11.69 15.47
CA GLU A 347 -12.03 10.39 16.10
C GLU A 347 -10.81 9.77 16.80
N GLY A 348 -9.65 10.43 16.82
CA GLY A 348 -8.43 9.92 17.48
C GLY A 348 -7.91 8.60 16.90
N LEU A 349 -8.06 8.41 15.58
CA LEU A 349 -7.84 7.09 14.97
C LEU A 349 -6.38 6.63 15.02
N LEU A 350 -5.39 7.53 15.09
CA LEU A 350 -3.98 7.13 15.24
C LEU A 350 -3.72 6.43 16.57
N GLU A 351 -4.33 6.94 17.64
CA GLU A 351 -4.26 6.33 18.99
C GLU A 351 -5.01 5.01 19.01
N ASN A 352 -6.21 4.96 18.41
CA ASN A 352 -6.96 3.70 18.28
C ASN A 352 -6.15 2.62 17.56
N VAL A 353 -5.51 2.95 16.42
CA VAL A 353 -4.67 2.03 15.67
C VAL A 353 -3.49 1.53 16.50
N THR A 354 -2.89 2.38 17.32
CA THR A 354 -1.79 1.97 18.20
C THR A 354 -2.27 0.94 19.22
N HIS A 355 -3.34 1.26 19.97
CA HIS A 355 -3.87 0.37 21.00
C HIS A 355 -4.46 -0.93 20.43
N MET A 356 -5.28 -0.81 19.38
CA MET A 356 -5.89 -1.98 18.77
C MET A 356 -4.86 -2.84 18.02
N GLY A 357 -3.82 -2.22 17.47
CA GLY A 357 -2.71 -2.92 16.83
C GLY A 357 -1.90 -3.76 17.83
N GLU A 358 -1.59 -3.21 19.00
CA GLU A 358 -0.92 -3.94 20.09
C GLU A 358 -1.80 -5.09 20.58
N TYR A 359 -3.09 -4.84 20.80
CA TYR A 359 -4.06 -5.87 21.16
C TYR A 359 -4.11 -6.99 20.13
N PHE A 360 -4.31 -6.65 18.86
CA PHE A 360 -4.45 -7.63 17.78
C PHE A 360 -3.19 -8.46 17.59
N MET A 361 -2.03 -7.82 17.65
CA MET A 361 -0.73 -8.48 17.59
C MET A 361 -0.55 -9.49 18.74
N GLY A 362 -0.97 -9.13 19.95
CA GLY A 362 -0.97 -10.05 21.11
C GLY A 362 -1.83 -11.28 20.84
N ARG A 363 -3.06 -11.09 20.35
CA ARG A 363 -3.99 -12.19 20.01
C ARG A 363 -3.46 -13.07 18.88
N LEU A 364 -2.80 -12.51 17.86
CA LEU A 364 -2.16 -13.30 16.80
C LEU A 364 -0.99 -14.14 17.33
N ARG A 365 -0.23 -13.63 18.31
CA ARG A 365 0.82 -14.40 18.98
C ARG A 365 0.26 -15.54 19.82
N GLU A 366 -0.88 -15.37 20.49
CA GLU A 366 -1.57 -16.46 21.18
C GLU A 366 -1.97 -17.59 20.21
N LEU A 367 -2.42 -17.25 18.98
CA LEU A 367 -2.65 -18.24 17.93
C LEU A 367 -1.34 -18.91 17.49
N GLN A 368 -0.24 -18.16 17.39
CA GLN A 368 1.08 -18.73 17.10
C GLN A 368 1.51 -19.74 18.16
N ASP A 369 1.30 -19.44 19.44
CA ASP A 369 1.65 -20.38 20.53
C ASP A 369 0.80 -21.65 20.43
N LYS A 370 -0.46 -21.53 20.05
CA LYS A 370 -1.40 -22.65 19.93
C LYS A 370 -1.18 -23.52 18.69
N TYR A 371 -0.81 -22.92 17.55
CA TYR A 371 -0.74 -23.61 16.25
C TYR A 371 0.68 -23.62 15.66
N PRO A 372 1.37 -24.80 15.65
CA PRO A 372 2.75 -24.89 15.12
C PRO A 372 2.93 -24.45 13.67
N ILE A 373 1.88 -24.47 12.88
CA ILE A 373 1.89 -24.04 11.48
C ILE A 373 2.15 -22.53 11.32
N ILE A 374 1.95 -21.72 12.38
CA ILE A 374 2.21 -20.29 12.35
C ILE A 374 3.69 -20.08 12.69
N GLY A 375 4.50 -19.77 11.70
CA GLY A 375 5.94 -19.59 11.82
C GLY A 375 6.33 -18.22 12.36
N ASP A 376 5.71 -17.15 11.84
CA ASP A 376 6.03 -15.77 12.21
C ASP A 376 4.80 -14.88 12.26
N VAL A 377 4.76 -13.95 13.22
CA VAL A 377 3.73 -12.92 13.38
C VAL A 377 4.41 -11.56 13.42
N ARG A 378 4.14 -10.71 12.45
CA ARG A 378 4.78 -9.41 12.29
C ARG A 378 3.80 -8.33 11.84
N GLY A 379 4.18 -7.06 12.01
CA GLY A 379 3.37 -5.93 11.60
C GLY A 379 3.56 -4.70 12.47
N LYS A 380 2.76 -3.67 12.19
CA LYS A 380 2.75 -2.40 12.93
C LYS A 380 1.36 -1.77 12.88
N GLY A 381 0.83 -1.41 14.04
CA GLY A 381 -0.54 -0.90 14.14
C GLY A 381 -1.55 -1.94 13.61
N LEU A 382 -2.51 -1.51 12.82
CA LEU A 382 -3.50 -2.39 12.17
C LEU A 382 -3.03 -2.83 10.77
N PHE A 383 -1.77 -3.21 10.66
CA PHE A 383 -1.19 -3.82 9.48
C PHE A 383 -0.34 -5.01 9.88
N CYS A 384 -0.90 -6.23 9.81
CA CYS A 384 -0.33 -7.44 10.37
C CYS A 384 -0.23 -8.54 9.33
N GLY A 385 0.81 -9.37 9.45
CA GLY A 385 1.06 -10.55 8.65
C GLY A 385 1.31 -11.77 9.54
N LEU A 386 0.80 -12.92 9.11
CA LEU A 386 0.93 -14.20 9.79
C LEU A 386 1.46 -15.21 8.78
N GLU A 387 2.74 -15.55 8.88
CA GLU A 387 3.42 -16.43 7.92
C GLU A 387 3.30 -17.90 8.32
N LEU A 388 2.87 -18.75 7.38
CA LEU A 388 2.60 -20.15 7.60
C LEU A 388 3.76 -21.02 7.12
N VAL A 389 4.14 -22.01 7.93
CA VAL A 389 5.23 -22.93 7.65
C VAL A 389 4.83 -24.37 7.96
N LYS A 390 5.47 -25.33 7.32
CA LYS A 390 5.34 -26.75 7.65
C LYS A 390 6.04 -27.09 8.95
N ASP A 391 7.19 -26.46 9.17
CA ASP A 391 8.03 -26.67 10.35
C ASP A 391 8.74 -25.36 10.72
N ARG A 392 8.68 -24.97 12.01
CA ARG A 392 9.26 -23.72 12.50
C ARG A 392 10.80 -23.70 12.52
N LYS A 393 11.45 -24.88 12.59
CA LYS A 393 12.91 -24.96 12.62
C LYS A 393 13.50 -24.79 11.24
N THR A 394 12.94 -25.49 10.26
CA THR A 394 13.36 -25.40 8.86
C THR A 394 12.80 -24.16 8.18
N LYS A 395 11.72 -23.59 8.75
CA LYS A 395 10.94 -22.49 8.17
C LYS A 395 10.38 -22.82 6.75
N GLU A 396 10.25 -24.11 6.43
CA GLU A 396 9.72 -24.53 5.13
C GLU A 396 8.29 -23.98 4.94
N PRO A 397 8.02 -23.20 3.89
CA PRO A 397 6.68 -22.62 3.68
C PRO A 397 5.64 -23.73 3.39
N VAL A 398 4.42 -23.51 3.82
CA VAL A 398 3.30 -24.34 3.39
C VAL A 398 2.99 -24.09 1.91
N PRO A 399 2.39 -25.06 1.18
CA PRO A 399 1.91 -24.83 -0.16
C PRO A 399 0.79 -23.78 -0.17
N GLU A 400 0.65 -23.02 -1.25
CA GLU A 400 -0.31 -21.91 -1.38
C GLU A 400 -1.78 -22.37 -1.17
N SER A 401 -2.08 -23.63 -1.38
CA SER A 401 -3.42 -24.20 -1.11
C SER A 401 -3.85 -24.07 0.36
N VAL A 402 -2.90 -24.06 1.29
CA VAL A 402 -3.21 -23.93 2.74
C VAL A 402 -3.75 -22.53 3.08
N PRO A 403 -3.06 -21.42 2.80
CA PRO A 403 -3.64 -20.09 3.05
C PRO A 403 -4.92 -19.84 2.23
N ILE A 404 -5.07 -20.41 1.03
CA ILE A 404 -6.32 -20.36 0.27
C ILE A 404 -7.46 -21.01 1.05
N ALA A 405 -7.25 -22.20 1.60
CA ALA A 405 -8.26 -22.92 2.39
C ALA A 405 -8.66 -22.15 3.66
N ILE A 406 -7.69 -21.53 4.36
CA ILE A 406 -7.94 -20.71 5.56
C ILE A 406 -8.76 -19.47 5.20
N VAL A 407 -8.39 -18.75 4.15
CA VAL A 407 -9.15 -17.57 3.67
C VAL A 407 -10.59 -17.96 3.31
N ALA A 408 -10.78 -19.06 2.58
CA ALA A 408 -12.11 -19.55 2.22
C ALA A 408 -12.92 -19.97 3.46
N ASP A 409 -12.27 -20.52 4.47
CA ASP A 409 -12.92 -20.93 5.69
C ASP A 409 -13.36 -19.73 6.55
N CYS A 410 -12.51 -18.72 6.71
CA CYS A 410 -12.89 -17.46 7.35
C CYS A 410 -14.03 -16.77 6.60
N MET A 411 -14.02 -16.79 5.27
CA MET A 411 -15.09 -16.23 4.45
C MET A 411 -16.44 -16.92 4.72
N ARG A 412 -16.46 -18.27 4.87
CA ARG A 412 -17.68 -19.01 5.26
C ARG A 412 -18.19 -18.64 6.65
N GLN A 413 -17.32 -18.14 7.50
CA GLN A 413 -17.66 -17.64 8.84
C GLN A 413 -18.02 -16.14 8.85
N GLY A 414 -18.14 -15.51 7.68
CA GLY A 414 -18.45 -14.09 7.55
C GLY A 414 -17.26 -13.16 7.81
N VAL A 415 -16.02 -13.62 7.66
CA VAL A 415 -14.81 -12.79 7.86
C VAL A 415 -13.94 -12.82 6.61
N MET A 416 -13.73 -11.65 6.02
CA MET A 416 -12.82 -11.47 4.88
C MET A 416 -11.42 -11.15 5.37
N ILE A 417 -10.48 -12.07 5.13
CA ILE A 417 -9.05 -11.86 5.39
C ILE A 417 -8.24 -11.89 4.09
N GLY A 418 -7.06 -11.27 4.11
CA GLY A 418 -6.14 -11.26 2.98
C GLY A 418 -5.07 -12.34 3.07
N ARG A 419 -4.36 -12.52 1.97
CA ARG A 419 -3.13 -13.32 1.91
C ARG A 419 -2.17 -12.74 0.86
N THR A 420 -0.90 -13.04 0.98
CA THR A 420 0.04 -12.84 -0.13
C THR A 420 -0.36 -13.72 -1.31
N ASN A 421 -0.35 -13.14 -2.48
CA ASN A 421 -0.59 -13.86 -3.72
C ASN A 421 0.18 -13.22 -4.86
N ARG A 422 0.58 -14.01 -5.83
CA ARG A 422 1.30 -13.57 -7.02
C ARG A 422 2.51 -12.68 -6.72
N SER A 423 3.19 -12.98 -5.60
CA SER A 423 4.44 -12.34 -5.20
C SER A 423 5.63 -13.24 -5.54
N PHE A 424 5.74 -14.34 -4.79
CA PHE A 424 6.71 -15.41 -4.99
C PHE A 424 6.02 -16.74 -4.78
N GLU A 425 6.13 -17.66 -5.71
CA GLU A 425 5.47 -18.97 -5.68
C GLU A 425 5.69 -19.70 -4.35
N GLN A 426 6.91 -19.66 -3.83
CA GLN A 426 7.27 -20.33 -2.57
C GLN A 426 6.89 -19.55 -1.29
N PHE A 427 6.51 -18.27 -1.39
CA PHE A 427 6.21 -17.41 -0.25
C PHE A 427 4.82 -16.75 -0.32
N ASN A 428 3.89 -17.33 -1.08
CA ASN A 428 2.47 -16.96 -1.04
C ASN A 428 1.75 -17.63 0.16
N ASN A 429 2.43 -17.64 1.31
CA ASN A 429 2.06 -18.34 2.54
C ASN A 429 1.77 -17.42 3.73
N THR A 430 1.61 -16.12 3.50
CA THR A 430 1.34 -15.15 4.57
C THR A 430 -0.12 -14.69 4.51
N LEU A 431 -0.86 -14.85 5.62
CA LEU A 431 -2.15 -14.21 5.82
C LEU A 431 -1.92 -12.74 6.18
N CYS A 432 -2.74 -11.85 5.61
CA CYS A 432 -2.58 -10.40 5.75
C CYS A 432 -3.85 -9.77 6.34
N PHE A 433 -3.66 -8.86 7.29
CA PHE A 433 -4.73 -8.16 7.98
C PHE A 433 -4.48 -6.67 7.96
N SER A 434 -5.51 -5.93 7.60
CA SER A 434 -5.50 -4.46 7.59
C SER A 434 -6.92 -3.94 7.84
N PRO A 435 -7.55 -4.29 8.97
CA PRO A 435 -8.88 -3.80 9.28
C PRO A 435 -8.90 -2.27 9.26
N ALA A 436 -10.06 -1.65 9.09
CA ALA A 436 -10.17 -0.20 9.10
C ALA A 436 -9.64 0.39 10.42
N LEU A 437 -9.17 1.64 10.41
CA LEU A 437 -8.59 2.31 11.58
C LEU A 437 -9.56 2.45 12.75
N ILE A 438 -10.86 2.31 12.47
CA ILE A 438 -11.96 2.35 13.44
C ILE A 438 -12.19 1.01 14.16
N ALA A 439 -11.41 -0.02 13.84
CA ALA A 439 -11.60 -1.34 14.42
C ALA A 439 -11.68 -1.30 15.94
N THR A 440 -12.65 -2.01 16.48
CA THR A 440 -12.85 -2.20 17.92
C THR A 440 -12.29 -3.55 18.36
N GLN A 441 -12.05 -3.71 19.66
CA GLN A 441 -11.65 -5.00 20.23
C GLN A 441 -12.61 -6.12 19.84
N LYS A 442 -13.94 -5.85 19.89
CA LYS A 442 -14.96 -6.84 19.54
C LYS A 442 -14.82 -7.34 18.10
N GLU A 443 -14.57 -6.45 17.16
CA GLU A 443 -14.38 -6.83 15.75
C GLU A 443 -13.08 -7.61 15.55
N LEU A 444 -12.01 -7.22 16.24
CA LEU A 444 -10.76 -7.97 16.22
C LEU A 444 -10.91 -9.37 16.82
N ASP A 445 -11.69 -9.54 17.89
CA ASP A 445 -12.01 -10.84 18.49
C ASP A 445 -12.79 -11.73 17.54
N VAL A 446 -13.70 -11.18 16.72
CA VAL A 446 -14.38 -11.94 15.66
C VAL A 446 -13.38 -12.47 14.63
N ILE A 447 -12.40 -11.66 14.21
CA ILE A 447 -11.36 -12.08 13.28
C ILE A 447 -10.52 -13.22 13.90
N ILE A 448 -10.10 -13.07 15.16
CA ILE A 448 -9.34 -14.10 15.88
C ILE A 448 -10.12 -15.40 16.03
N ALA A 449 -11.42 -15.32 16.38
CA ALA A 449 -12.26 -16.51 16.52
C ALA A 449 -12.41 -17.28 15.19
N ALA A 450 -12.57 -16.55 14.06
CA ALA A 450 -12.64 -17.18 12.75
C ALA A 450 -11.31 -17.87 12.37
N LEU A 451 -10.18 -17.24 12.67
CA LEU A 451 -8.85 -17.85 12.47
C LEU A 451 -8.65 -19.08 13.35
N ASP A 452 -8.97 -18.98 14.65
CA ASP A 452 -8.83 -20.10 15.60
C ASP A 452 -9.64 -21.30 15.14
N SER A 453 -10.87 -21.08 14.70
CA SER A 453 -11.74 -22.12 14.14
C SER A 453 -11.15 -22.71 12.84
N ALA A 454 -10.62 -21.88 11.92
CA ALA A 454 -10.02 -22.34 10.67
C ALA A 454 -8.76 -23.18 10.90
N PHE A 455 -7.88 -22.75 11.79
CA PHE A 455 -6.68 -23.49 12.16
C PHE A 455 -7.01 -24.80 12.89
N GLY A 456 -8.04 -24.78 13.76
CA GLY A 456 -8.52 -25.98 14.45
C GLY A 456 -9.02 -27.06 13.48
N ARG A 457 -9.77 -26.66 12.44
CA ARG A 457 -10.23 -27.61 11.39
C ARG A 457 -9.08 -28.15 10.56
N LEU A 458 -8.10 -27.30 10.22
CA LEU A 458 -6.91 -27.75 9.48
C LEU A 458 -6.11 -28.78 10.27
N ALA A 459 -6.00 -28.63 11.59
CA ALA A 459 -5.27 -29.55 12.45
C ALA A 459 -5.96 -30.94 12.59
N THR A 460 -7.29 -30.99 12.42
CA THR A 460 -8.08 -32.25 12.52
C THR A 460 -8.22 -32.97 11.19
N HIS A 461 -7.97 -32.29 10.07
CA HIS A 461 -8.05 -32.83 8.70
C HIS A 461 -6.83 -32.40 7.91
N PRO A 462 -5.62 -32.96 8.21
CA PRO A 462 -4.34 -32.58 7.60
C PRO A 462 -4.24 -32.90 6.09
#